data_8ddb691cc934fa0ced520a25e7c47b17
#
_entry.id   8ddb691cc934fa0ced520a25e7c47b17
#
_cell.length_a   1.000
_cell.length_b   1.000
_cell.length_c   1.000
_cell.angle_alpha   90.00
_cell.angle_beta   90.00
_cell.angle_gamma   90.00
#
_symmetry.space_group_name_H-M   'P 1'
#
loop_
_entity.id
_entity.type
_entity.pdbx_description
1 polymer ?
#
loop_
_entity_poly.entity_id
_entity_poly.type
_entity_poly.pdbx_seq_one_letter_code
_entity_poly.pdbx_strand_id
1 'polypeptide(L)'
;MRIALYARVSTKDKGQDTENQLLQLRQFCQQQGWEIAGEYVDQKTGRTPDREAFQRLFQHAYEKRFDLCFFWALDRFSREGATDTLQHLRKLSTYGVAWKSFTEQYIDSAGMFGEVIISLLAVLAKQESVRRSERASAAYAKLNSQGRTEHLGRKRLVVDRCKIFEMAAAGMSTRAIATKLKVSHTSIHRIVQGQA
;
A
#
# COMPACT_ATOMS: atom_id res chain seq x y z
N MET A 1 26.56 -14.60 8.85
CA MET A 1 25.50 -13.69 8.42
C MET A 1 24.17 -14.41 8.53
N ARG A 2 23.20 -13.83 9.24
CA ARG A 2 21.86 -14.41 9.49
C ARG A 2 20.92 -13.98 8.39
N ILE A 3 20.23 -14.94 7.76
CA ILE A 3 19.41 -14.71 6.56
C ILE A 3 17.93 -15.01 6.86
N ALA A 4 17.05 -14.10 6.47
CA ALA A 4 15.63 -14.37 6.36
C ALA A 4 15.28 -14.76 4.93
N LEU A 5 14.72 -15.94 4.72
CA LEU A 5 14.18 -16.36 3.42
C LEU A 5 12.73 -15.89 3.29
N TYR A 6 12.40 -15.24 2.19
CA TYR A 6 11.01 -14.89 1.89
C TYR A 6 10.58 -15.52 0.57
N ALA A 7 9.47 -16.24 0.60
CA ALA A 7 8.85 -16.82 -0.56
C ALA A 7 7.34 -16.58 -0.56
N ARG A 8 6.75 -16.48 -1.76
CA ARG A 8 5.33 -16.29 -1.92
C ARG A 8 4.76 -17.23 -2.97
N VAL A 9 3.69 -17.93 -2.59
CA VAL A 9 2.98 -18.87 -3.44
C VAL A 9 1.84 -18.20 -4.18
N SER A 10 1.67 -18.52 -5.46
CA SER A 10 0.44 -18.27 -6.21
C SER A 10 -0.42 -19.53 -6.19
N THR A 11 -1.73 -19.42 -5.95
CA THR A 11 -2.67 -20.55 -5.98
C THR A 11 -2.78 -21.22 -7.36
N LYS A 12 -2.26 -20.58 -8.41
CA LYS A 12 -2.20 -21.16 -9.76
C LYS A 12 -1.03 -22.12 -9.93
N ASP A 13 0.03 -21.91 -9.18
CA ASP A 13 1.25 -22.72 -9.22
C ASP A 13 1.16 -23.73 -8.06
N LYS A 14 0.51 -24.87 -8.32
CA LYS A 14 0.30 -26.00 -7.40
C LYS A 14 1.52 -26.23 -6.50
N GLY A 15 1.57 -25.68 -5.31
CA GLY A 15 2.51 -25.92 -4.19
C GLY A 15 3.97 -26.34 -4.46
N GLN A 16 4.20 -27.11 -5.52
CA GLN A 16 5.50 -27.58 -5.97
C GLN A 16 6.49 -26.49 -6.35
N ASP A 17 6.04 -25.37 -6.93
CA ASP A 17 6.93 -24.29 -7.36
C ASP A 17 7.57 -23.57 -6.16
N THR A 18 6.84 -23.46 -5.05
CA THR A 18 7.35 -22.78 -3.85
C THR A 18 8.35 -23.62 -3.08
N GLU A 19 8.07 -24.91 -2.95
CA GLU A 19 9.01 -25.85 -2.31
C GLU A 19 10.34 -25.86 -3.09
N ASN A 20 10.26 -25.86 -4.43
CA ASN A 20 11.44 -25.78 -5.28
C ASN A 20 12.18 -24.44 -5.13
N GLN A 21 11.46 -23.31 -5.01
CA GLN A 21 12.08 -22.00 -4.76
C GLN A 21 12.81 -21.99 -3.41
N LEU A 22 12.15 -22.44 -2.33
CA LEU A 22 12.77 -22.52 -1.01
C LEU A 22 13.96 -23.47 -1.00
N LEU A 23 13.84 -24.61 -1.68
CA LEU A 23 14.94 -25.57 -1.77
C LEU A 23 16.19 -24.93 -2.39
N GLN A 24 16.02 -24.21 -3.50
CA GLN A 24 17.13 -23.52 -4.16
C GLN A 24 17.71 -22.39 -3.31
N LEU A 25 16.86 -21.62 -2.62
CA LEU A 25 17.32 -20.58 -1.69
C LEU A 25 18.13 -21.18 -0.53
N ARG A 26 17.67 -22.30 0.05
CA ARG A 26 18.38 -23.03 1.12
C ARG A 26 19.72 -23.56 0.63
N GLN A 27 19.75 -24.19 -0.55
CA GLN A 27 20.99 -24.69 -1.15
C GLN A 27 21.99 -23.56 -1.40
N PHE A 28 21.53 -22.41 -1.90
CA PHE A 28 22.39 -21.27 -2.08
C PHE A 28 22.96 -20.75 -0.74
N CYS A 29 22.11 -20.63 0.30
CA CYS A 29 22.58 -20.23 1.63
C CYS A 29 23.63 -21.21 2.18
N GLN A 30 23.42 -22.51 1.99
CA GLN A 30 24.37 -23.55 2.43
C GLN A 30 25.71 -23.42 1.69
N GLN A 31 25.68 -23.19 0.37
CA GLN A 31 26.91 -22.99 -0.43
C GLN A 31 27.69 -21.75 -0.01
N GLN A 32 26.99 -20.69 0.42
CA GLN A 32 27.59 -19.44 0.89
C GLN A 32 27.99 -19.47 2.37
N GLY A 33 27.72 -20.58 3.09
CA GLY A 33 27.93 -20.64 4.54
C GLY A 33 27.07 -19.69 5.34
N TRP A 34 25.87 -19.36 4.84
CA TRP A 34 24.95 -18.46 5.50
C TRP A 34 24.02 -19.21 6.46
N GLU A 35 23.75 -18.61 7.61
CA GLU A 35 22.84 -19.14 8.61
C GLU A 35 21.40 -18.67 8.32
N ILE A 36 20.47 -19.60 8.15
CA ILE A 36 19.04 -19.28 7.95
C ILE A 36 18.43 -19.02 9.33
N ALA A 37 18.15 -17.74 9.62
CA ALA A 37 17.51 -17.30 10.86
C ALA A 37 15.98 -17.50 10.85
N GLY A 38 15.37 -17.58 9.68
CA GLY A 38 13.92 -17.82 9.55
C GLY A 38 13.44 -17.88 8.13
N GLU A 39 12.31 -18.56 7.95
CA GLU A 39 11.61 -18.67 6.67
C GLU A 39 10.22 -18.05 6.78
N TYR A 40 9.89 -17.21 5.82
CA TYR A 40 8.65 -16.45 5.77
C TYR A 40 7.94 -16.78 4.46
N VAL A 41 6.85 -17.54 4.55
CA VAL A 41 6.13 -18.03 3.37
C VAL A 41 4.69 -17.55 3.42
N ASP A 42 4.30 -16.74 2.44
CA ASP A 42 2.91 -16.33 2.27
C ASP A 42 2.23 -17.23 1.23
N GLN A 43 1.14 -17.87 1.64
CA GLN A 43 0.29 -18.65 0.76
C GLN A 43 -0.94 -17.83 0.38
N LYS A 44 -1.20 -17.66 -0.91
CA LYS A 44 -2.41 -17.00 -1.36
C LYS A 44 -3.62 -17.93 -1.22
N THR A 45 -4.35 -17.84 -0.13
CA THR A 45 -5.72 -18.36 -0.05
C THR A 45 -6.69 -17.33 -0.64
N GLY A 46 -7.48 -17.75 -1.59
CA GLY A 46 -8.30 -17.02 -2.57
C GLY A 46 -8.94 -15.66 -2.24
N ARG A 47 -9.21 -15.27 -1.00
CA ARG A 47 -10.05 -14.10 -0.69
C ARG A 47 -9.40 -13.02 0.17
N THR A 48 -8.35 -13.31 0.89
CA THR A 48 -7.68 -12.34 1.77
C THR A 48 -6.28 -12.03 1.27
N PRO A 49 -5.92 -10.74 1.13
CA PRO A 49 -4.55 -10.34 0.83
C PRO A 49 -3.67 -10.40 2.09
N ASP A 50 -3.97 -11.33 3.00
CA ASP A 50 -3.27 -11.40 4.27
C ASP A 50 -1.85 -11.90 4.03
N ARG A 51 -0.88 -11.02 4.24
CA ARG A 51 0.56 -11.27 4.12
C ARG A 51 1.15 -11.36 5.52
N GLU A 52 0.62 -12.28 6.33
CA GLU A 52 1.06 -12.43 7.72
C GLU A 52 2.55 -12.74 7.83
N ALA A 53 3.07 -13.59 6.93
CA ALA A 53 4.49 -13.91 6.92
C ALA A 53 5.33 -12.68 6.53
N PHE A 54 4.87 -11.86 5.60
CA PHE A 54 5.52 -10.62 5.22
C PHE A 54 5.50 -9.58 6.36
N GLN A 55 4.40 -9.47 7.07
CA GLN A 55 4.30 -8.58 8.24
C GLN A 55 5.27 -9.02 9.34
N ARG A 56 5.31 -10.33 9.64
CA ARG A 56 6.27 -10.92 10.60
C ARG A 56 7.72 -10.71 10.15
N LEU A 57 8.01 -10.82 8.85
CA LEU A 57 9.34 -10.52 8.30
C LEU A 57 9.77 -9.10 8.66
N PHE A 58 8.91 -8.09 8.43
CA PHE A 58 9.22 -6.70 8.74
C PHE A 58 9.32 -6.41 10.25
N GLN A 59 8.52 -7.07 11.07
CA GLN A 59 8.63 -6.99 12.51
C GLN A 59 9.98 -7.56 12.98
N HIS A 60 10.37 -8.74 12.51
CA HIS A 60 11.65 -9.36 12.87
C HIS A 60 12.85 -8.60 12.27
N ALA A 61 12.68 -7.92 11.12
CA ALA A 61 13.69 -7.02 10.58
C ALA A 61 13.91 -5.81 11.51
N TYR A 62 12.83 -5.20 12.00
CA TYR A 62 12.91 -4.12 12.99
C TYR A 62 13.59 -4.57 14.29
N GLU A 63 13.32 -5.80 14.74
CA GLU A 63 13.95 -6.43 15.90
C GLU A 63 15.39 -6.91 15.64
N LYS A 64 15.93 -6.72 14.42
CA LYS A 64 17.29 -7.11 14.01
C LYS A 64 17.59 -8.60 14.21
N ARG A 65 16.60 -9.45 13.96
CA ARG A 65 16.77 -10.90 14.10
C ARG A 65 17.62 -11.53 12.98
N PHE A 66 17.77 -10.82 11.86
CA PHE A 66 18.58 -11.22 10.71
C PHE A 66 19.24 -10.00 10.05
N ASP A 67 20.23 -10.27 9.23
CA ASP A 67 21.07 -9.25 8.62
C ASP A 67 20.73 -9.03 7.14
N LEU A 68 20.15 -10.04 6.47
CA LEU A 68 19.78 -10.02 5.04
C LEU A 68 18.41 -10.66 4.84
N CYS A 69 17.56 -9.99 4.06
CA CYS A 69 16.34 -10.54 3.49
C CYS A 69 16.64 -11.08 2.09
N PHE A 70 16.55 -12.41 1.91
CA PHE A 70 16.82 -13.09 0.66
C PHE A 70 15.52 -13.64 0.08
N PHE A 71 15.16 -13.24 -1.14
CA PHE A 71 13.91 -13.62 -1.79
C PHE A 71 14.16 -14.13 -3.21
N TRP A 72 13.20 -14.88 -3.75
CA TRP A 72 13.33 -15.50 -5.06
C TRP A 72 13.49 -14.50 -6.19
N ALA A 73 12.53 -13.59 -6.33
CA ALA A 73 12.49 -12.56 -7.37
C ALA A 73 11.74 -11.33 -6.86
N LEU A 74 11.96 -10.18 -7.48
CA LEU A 74 11.35 -8.93 -7.06
C LEU A 74 9.82 -8.95 -7.18
N ASP A 75 9.27 -9.58 -8.23
CA ASP A 75 7.83 -9.76 -8.43
C ASP A 75 7.20 -10.71 -7.41
N ARG A 76 8.01 -11.60 -6.81
CA ARG A 76 7.60 -12.48 -5.71
C ARG A 76 7.70 -11.79 -4.35
N PHE A 77 8.61 -10.83 -4.21
CA PHE A 77 8.73 -10.02 -3.01
C PHE A 77 7.57 -9.02 -2.88
N SER A 78 7.23 -8.29 -3.94
CA SER A 78 6.10 -7.35 -3.93
C SER A 78 5.22 -7.51 -5.17
N ARG A 79 3.88 -7.39 -4.99
CA ARG A 79 2.86 -7.43 -6.06
C ARG A 79 2.23 -6.07 -6.33
N GLU A 80 2.52 -5.11 -5.51
CA GLU A 80 1.77 -3.86 -5.40
C GLU A 80 2.31 -2.78 -6.36
N GLY A 81 3.27 -3.17 -7.21
CA GLY A 81 3.91 -2.27 -8.18
C GLY A 81 5.24 -1.69 -7.68
N ALA A 82 5.87 -0.86 -8.52
CA ALA A 82 7.20 -0.33 -8.25
C ALA A 82 7.24 0.59 -7.01
N THR A 83 6.16 1.34 -6.76
CA THR A 83 6.07 2.26 -5.61
C THR A 83 6.18 1.51 -4.28
N ASP A 84 5.35 0.49 -4.11
CA ASP A 84 5.29 -0.26 -2.85
C ASP A 84 6.53 -1.12 -2.67
N THR A 85 7.03 -1.71 -3.77
CA THR A 85 8.31 -2.43 -3.76
C THR A 85 9.44 -1.56 -3.26
N LEU A 86 9.55 -0.33 -3.80
CA LEU A 86 10.55 0.65 -3.37
C LEU A 86 10.42 0.99 -1.89
N GLN A 87 9.19 1.21 -1.40
CA GLN A 87 8.95 1.50 0.01
C GLN A 87 9.38 0.34 0.92
N HIS A 88 9.07 -0.90 0.52
CA HIS A 88 9.46 -2.09 1.27
C HIS A 88 10.99 -2.27 1.34
N LEU A 89 11.69 -2.12 0.20
CA LEU A 89 13.16 -2.21 0.17
C LEU A 89 13.82 -1.11 1.01
N ARG A 90 13.34 0.14 0.89
CA ARG A 90 13.81 1.25 1.72
C ARG A 90 13.57 1.00 3.21
N LYS A 91 12.42 0.43 3.57
CA LYS A 91 12.09 0.10 4.95
C LYS A 91 13.07 -0.93 5.53
N LEU A 92 13.43 -1.99 4.77
CA LEU A 92 14.48 -2.94 5.17
C LEU A 92 15.81 -2.23 5.38
N SER A 93 16.23 -1.39 4.42
CA SER A 93 17.47 -0.61 4.53
C SER A 93 17.47 0.32 5.76
N THR A 94 16.33 0.97 6.08
CA THR A 94 16.18 1.80 7.28
C THR A 94 16.36 0.99 8.56
N TYR A 95 15.95 -0.26 8.58
CA TYR A 95 16.16 -1.18 9.70
C TYR A 95 17.60 -1.74 9.75
N GLY A 96 18.44 -1.38 8.78
CA GLY A 96 19.81 -1.89 8.65
C GLY A 96 19.87 -3.33 8.14
N VAL A 97 18.81 -3.81 7.50
CA VAL A 97 18.73 -5.13 6.89
C VAL A 97 19.01 -5.01 5.40
N ALA A 98 20.01 -5.73 4.91
CA ALA A 98 20.30 -5.86 3.50
C ALA A 98 19.20 -6.68 2.80
N TRP A 99 19.12 -6.57 1.48
CA TRP A 99 18.18 -7.36 0.66
C TRP A 99 18.86 -7.82 -0.61
N LYS A 100 18.47 -9.03 -1.06
CA LYS A 100 19.03 -9.68 -2.26
C LYS A 100 17.98 -10.54 -2.95
N SER A 101 17.97 -10.49 -4.29
CA SER A 101 17.20 -11.41 -5.13
C SER A 101 18.05 -12.60 -5.56
N PHE A 102 17.41 -13.78 -5.67
CA PHE A 102 18.05 -14.96 -6.19
C PHE A 102 18.15 -14.96 -7.72
N THR A 103 17.03 -14.64 -8.39
CA THR A 103 16.97 -14.68 -9.86
C THR A 103 17.60 -13.45 -10.49
N GLU A 104 17.46 -12.29 -9.87
CA GLU A 104 18.06 -11.04 -10.33
C GLU A 104 19.30 -10.72 -9.50
N GLN A 105 20.44 -11.30 -9.85
CA GLN A 105 21.69 -11.18 -9.07
C GLN A 105 22.18 -9.74 -8.91
N TYR A 106 21.79 -8.84 -9.83
CA TYR A 106 22.08 -7.41 -9.73
C TYR A 106 21.20 -6.68 -8.70
N ILE A 107 20.10 -7.30 -8.24
CA ILE A 107 19.24 -6.79 -7.17
C ILE A 107 19.80 -7.22 -5.82
N ASP A 108 20.79 -6.47 -5.37
CA ASP A 108 21.52 -6.68 -4.12
C ASP A 108 21.83 -5.33 -3.50
N SER A 109 21.36 -5.09 -2.27
CA SER A 109 21.56 -3.83 -1.56
C SER A 109 23.01 -3.59 -1.14
N ALA A 110 23.79 -4.65 -0.97
CA ALA A 110 25.21 -4.61 -0.64
C ALA A 110 26.09 -4.51 -1.89
N GLY A 111 25.50 -4.76 -3.08
CA GLY A 111 26.21 -4.69 -4.36
C GLY A 111 26.36 -3.26 -4.88
N MET A 112 27.29 -3.08 -5.82
CA MET A 112 27.57 -1.79 -6.47
C MET A 112 26.33 -1.14 -7.10
N PHE A 113 25.32 -1.92 -7.49
CA PHE A 113 24.09 -1.45 -8.13
C PHE A 113 22.92 -1.19 -7.17
N GLY A 114 23.07 -1.40 -5.87
CA GLY A 114 21.97 -1.24 -4.89
C GLY A 114 21.30 0.15 -4.98
N GLU A 115 22.07 1.22 -4.97
CA GLU A 115 21.55 2.59 -5.10
C GLU A 115 20.95 2.86 -6.48
N VAL A 116 21.53 2.31 -7.54
CA VAL A 116 21.02 2.45 -8.91
C VAL A 116 19.64 1.78 -9.02
N ILE A 117 19.47 0.59 -8.44
CA ILE A 117 18.19 -0.13 -8.42
C ILE A 117 17.12 0.69 -7.66
N ILE A 118 17.47 1.22 -6.50
CA ILE A 118 16.59 2.09 -5.73
C ILE A 118 16.16 3.32 -6.53
N SER A 119 17.11 3.93 -7.25
CA SER A 119 16.84 5.10 -8.10
C SER A 119 15.96 4.76 -9.30
N LEU A 120 16.21 3.64 -9.96
CA LEU A 120 15.39 3.14 -11.08
C LEU A 120 13.96 2.84 -10.63
N LEU A 121 13.79 2.13 -9.51
CA LEU A 121 12.48 1.86 -8.93
C LEU A 121 11.74 3.16 -8.56
N ALA A 122 12.44 4.19 -8.08
CA ALA A 122 11.84 5.48 -7.79
C ALA A 122 11.33 6.18 -9.06
N VAL A 123 12.06 6.11 -10.17
CA VAL A 123 11.60 6.65 -11.46
C VAL A 123 10.38 5.89 -11.97
N LEU A 124 10.39 4.57 -11.92
CA LEU A 124 9.25 3.73 -12.32
C LEU A 124 8.01 4.01 -11.46
N ALA A 125 8.19 4.13 -10.15
CA ALA A 125 7.14 4.47 -9.21
C ALA A 125 6.50 5.83 -9.54
N LYS A 126 7.31 6.83 -9.87
CA LYS A 126 6.83 8.14 -10.30
C LYS A 126 6.03 8.05 -11.61
N GLN A 127 6.52 7.31 -12.61
CA GLN A 127 5.79 7.09 -13.85
C GLN A 127 4.46 6.37 -13.66
N GLU A 128 4.41 5.34 -12.80
CA GLU A 128 3.16 4.67 -12.44
C GLU A 128 2.16 5.63 -11.80
N SER A 129 2.61 6.48 -10.89
CA SER A 129 1.77 7.49 -10.25
C SER A 129 1.17 8.47 -11.26
N VAL A 130 1.98 8.99 -12.18
CA VAL A 130 1.53 9.88 -13.26
C VAL A 130 0.48 9.18 -14.14
N ARG A 131 0.77 7.98 -14.63
CA ARG A 131 -0.16 7.20 -15.47
C ARG A 131 -1.47 6.86 -14.74
N ARG A 132 -1.41 6.63 -13.42
CA ARG A 132 -2.61 6.40 -12.60
C ARG A 132 -3.46 7.66 -12.51
N SER A 133 -2.83 8.82 -12.30
CA SER A 133 -3.49 10.11 -12.28
C SER A 133 -4.13 10.45 -13.63
N GLU A 134 -3.42 10.23 -14.74
CA GLU A 134 -3.94 10.45 -16.10
C GLU A 134 -5.16 9.56 -16.39
N ARG A 135 -5.10 8.27 -16.03
CA ARG A 135 -6.23 7.35 -16.19
C ARG A 135 -7.43 7.79 -15.35
N ALA A 136 -7.20 8.22 -14.10
CA ALA A 136 -8.27 8.72 -13.24
C ALA A 136 -8.92 10.00 -13.83
N SER A 137 -8.11 10.93 -14.32
CA SER A 137 -8.58 12.16 -14.97
C SER A 137 -9.37 11.87 -16.25
N ALA A 138 -8.88 10.96 -17.09
CA ALA A 138 -9.57 10.54 -18.31
C ALA A 138 -10.92 9.85 -18.00
N ALA A 139 -10.94 8.98 -16.99
CA ALA A 139 -12.16 8.31 -16.52
C ALA A 139 -13.19 9.34 -16.00
N TYR A 140 -12.73 10.33 -15.22
CA TYR A 140 -13.58 11.41 -14.72
C TYR A 140 -14.13 12.27 -15.87
N ALA A 141 -13.29 12.66 -16.82
CA ALA A 141 -13.71 13.43 -18.00
C ALA A 141 -14.78 12.67 -18.81
N LYS A 142 -14.61 11.35 -19.00
CA LYS A 142 -15.60 10.49 -19.66
C LYS A 142 -16.92 10.44 -18.90
N LEU A 143 -16.90 10.30 -17.57
CA LEU A 143 -18.11 10.29 -16.76
C LEU A 143 -18.81 11.66 -16.79
N ASN A 144 -18.05 12.75 -16.78
CA ASN A 144 -18.57 14.11 -16.87
C ASN A 144 -19.25 14.36 -18.22
N SER A 145 -18.65 13.94 -19.33
CA SER A 145 -19.25 14.07 -20.67
C SER A 145 -20.55 13.25 -20.82
N GLN A 146 -20.72 12.19 -20.01
CA GLN A 146 -21.93 11.37 -19.98
C GLN A 146 -22.98 11.87 -18.96
N GLY A 147 -22.76 13.00 -18.28
CA GLY A 147 -23.64 13.49 -17.22
C GLY A 147 -23.73 12.59 -15.97
N ARG A 148 -22.77 11.68 -15.79
CA ARG A 148 -22.78 10.65 -14.72
C ARG A 148 -21.94 11.01 -13.49
N THR A 149 -21.59 12.28 -13.34
CA THR A 149 -20.74 12.76 -12.22
C THR A 149 -21.53 13.10 -10.96
N GLU A 150 -22.87 13.17 -11.04
CA GLU A 150 -23.73 13.53 -9.90
C GLU A 150 -23.57 12.64 -8.66
N HIS A 151 -23.12 11.41 -8.88
CA HIS A 151 -22.89 10.42 -7.80
C HIS A 151 -21.44 10.40 -7.31
N LEU A 152 -20.55 11.19 -7.92
CA LEU A 152 -19.13 11.24 -7.57
C LEU A 152 -18.90 12.36 -6.55
N GLY A 153 -18.31 11.99 -5.41
CA GLY A 153 -17.99 12.90 -4.34
C GLY A 153 -18.93 12.78 -3.13
N ARG A 154 -18.74 13.70 -2.18
CA ARG A 154 -19.60 13.76 -0.99
C ARG A 154 -21.00 14.18 -1.40
N LYS A 155 -22.02 13.39 -1.05
CA LYS A 155 -23.41 13.73 -1.29
C LYS A 155 -23.71 15.14 -0.77
N ARG A 156 -24.32 15.97 -1.61
CA ARG A 156 -24.77 17.30 -1.17
C ARG A 156 -25.78 17.13 -0.05
N LEU A 157 -25.62 17.90 0.98
CA LEU A 157 -26.55 17.94 2.10
C LEU A 157 -27.84 18.61 1.62
N VAL A 158 -28.90 17.84 1.48
CA VAL A 158 -30.21 18.37 1.17
C VAL A 158 -30.85 18.80 2.48
N VAL A 159 -30.87 20.09 2.73
CA VAL A 159 -31.55 20.71 3.89
C VAL A 159 -32.51 21.77 3.43
N ASP A 160 -33.66 21.81 4.08
CA ASP A 160 -34.63 22.86 3.89
C ASP A 160 -34.09 24.16 4.51
N ARG A 161 -33.62 25.07 3.66
CA ARG A 161 -33.06 26.35 4.09
C ARG A 161 -34.13 27.25 4.71
N CYS A 162 -35.38 27.24 4.19
CA CYS A 162 -36.46 28.03 4.73
C CYS A 162 -36.71 27.66 6.21
N LYS A 163 -36.78 26.38 6.49
CA LYS A 163 -36.95 25.85 7.85
C LYS A 163 -35.80 26.22 8.79
N ILE A 164 -34.56 26.27 8.27
CA ILE A 164 -33.41 26.73 9.05
C ILE A 164 -33.55 28.22 9.41
N PHE A 165 -33.94 29.05 8.47
CA PHE A 165 -34.11 30.48 8.72
C PHE A 165 -35.30 30.78 9.64
N GLU A 166 -36.41 30.03 9.53
CA GLU A 166 -37.56 30.14 10.44
C GLU A 166 -37.13 29.81 11.89
N MET A 167 -36.38 28.70 12.09
CA MET A 167 -35.89 28.34 13.41
C MET A 167 -34.90 29.37 13.97
N ALA A 168 -34.05 29.93 13.13
CA ALA A 168 -33.12 30.99 13.52
C ALA A 168 -33.86 32.29 13.90
N ALA A 169 -34.88 32.67 13.13
CA ALA A 169 -35.74 33.81 13.43
C ALA A 169 -36.56 33.61 14.72
N ALA A 170 -36.92 32.38 15.04
CA ALA A 170 -37.56 32.00 16.32
C ALA A 170 -36.58 31.99 17.50
N GLY A 171 -35.34 32.45 17.33
CA GLY A 171 -34.34 32.57 18.41
C GLY A 171 -33.60 31.30 18.74
N MET A 172 -33.72 30.21 17.97
CA MET A 172 -32.97 28.98 18.21
C MET A 172 -31.50 29.16 17.84
N SER A 173 -30.61 28.69 18.73
CA SER A 173 -29.17 28.71 18.45
C SER A 173 -28.81 27.76 17.31
N THR A 174 -27.77 28.06 16.55
CA THR A 174 -27.27 27.23 15.43
C THR A 174 -26.92 25.81 15.88
N ARG A 175 -26.50 25.62 17.12
CA ARG A 175 -26.28 24.29 17.72
C ARG A 175 -27.57 23.52 17.96
N ALA A 176 -28.60 24.17 18.47
CA ALA A 176 -29.92 23.55 18.69
C ALA A 176 -30.58 23.15 17.35
N ILE A 177 -30.47 24.00 16.31
CA ILE A 177 -30.93 23.70 14.94
C ILE A 177 -30.19 22.50 14.37
N ALA A 178 -28.87 22.46 14.53
CA ALA A 178 -27.99 21.36 14.08
C ALA A 178 -28.40 20.02 14.69
N THR A 179 -28.64 19.99 16.00
CA THR A 179 -29.11 18.79 16.72
C THR A 179 -30.49 18.36 16.26
N LYS A 180 -31.42 19.30 16.11
CA LYS A 180 -32.80 19.01 15.69
C LYS A 180 -32.91 18.47 14.27
N LEU A 181 -32.07 18.98 13.35
CA LEU A 181 -32.06 18.56 11.94
C LEU A 181 -31.05 17.42 11.67
N LYS A 182 -30.31 16.95 12.67
CA LYS A 182 -29.25 15.94 12.55
C LYS A 182 -28.18 16.30 11.50
N VAL A 183 -27.81 17.57 11.45
CA VAL A 183 -26.87 18.15 10.49
C VAL A 183 -25.67 18.72 11.25
N SER A 184 -24.51 18.81 10.62
CA SER A 184 -23.33 19.38 11.26
C SER A 184 -23.55 20.85 11.61
N HIS A 185 -23.12 21.27 12.81
CA HIS A 185 -23.19 22.66 13.26
C HIS A 185 -22.55 23.64 12.25
N THR A 186 -21.38 23.25 11.68
CA THR A 186 -20.68 24.05 10.68
C THR A 186 -21.52 24.31 9.42
N SER A 187 -22.33 23.32 8.98
CA SER A 187 -23.22 23.49 7.83
C SER A 187 -24.36 24.47 8.15
N ILE A 188 -24.98 24.34 9.32
CA ILE A 188 -26.03 25.27 9.74
C ILE A 188 -25.47 26.68 9.89
N HIS A 189 -24.31 26.83 10.50
CA HIS A 189 -23.68 28.14 10.69
C HIS A 189 -23.42 28.85 9.35
N ARG A 190 -22.88 28.13 8.34
CA ARG A 190 -22.67 28.67 6.98
C ARG A 190 -23.96 29.13 6.29
N ILE A 191 -25.04 28.33 6.43
CA ILE A 191 -26.34 28.67 5.85
C ILE A 191 -26.89 29.93 6.49
N VAL A 192 -26.86 30.04 7.80
CA VAL A 192 -27.37 31.22 8.55
C VAL A 192 -26.55 32.48 8.24
N GLN A 193 -25.24 32.33 8.04
CA GLN A 193 -24.34 33.43 7.67
C GLN A 193 -24.35 33.79 6.18
N GLY A 194 -25.17 33.15 5.36
CA GLY A 194 -25.24 33.41 3.93
C GLY A 194 -24.00 32.98 3.12
N GLN A 195 -23.12 32.12 3.67
CA GLN A 195 -21.88 31.68 3.05
C GLN A 195 -21.99 30.31 2.35
N ALA A 196 -23.18 29.85 2.01
CA ALA A 196 -23.44 28.53 1.40
C ALA A 196 -24.19 28.64 0.06
#